data_8e96d74750629e98ee8bc85e8ae84363
#
_entry.id   8e96d74750629e98ee8bc85e8ae84363
#
_cell.length_a   1.000
_cell.length_b   1.000
_cell.length_c   1.000
_cell.angle_alpha   90.00
_cell.angle_beta   90.00
_cell.angle_gamma   90.00
#
_symmetry.space_group_name_H-M   'P 1'
#
loop_
_entity.id
_entity.type
_entity.pdbx_description
1 polymer ?
#
loop_
_entity_poly.entity_id
_entity_poly.type
_entity_poly.pdbx_seq_one_letter_code
_entity_poly.pdbx_strand_id
1 'polypeptide(L)'
;YQYVKSQLPNFKTAINGRTSGTFTNFDSLDDKIDDVYYYMQYIKFGFGRATRDSCRMIQNNQLTRSEAIDYARKYDDEFPNYNLKEVLDYLGLNKIDFDTIVDKHRNQEIWKSSNNSWKLLKSI
;
A
#
# COMPACT_ATOMS: atom_id res chain seq x y z
N TYR A 1 10.44 14.93 3.48
CA TYR A 1 10.63 14.36 4.80
C TYR A 1 11.92 14.86 5.48
N GLN A 2 13.07 14.72 4.85
CA GLN A 2 14.37 15.15 5.42
C GLN A 2 14.37 16.62 5.84
N TYR A 3 13.84 17.51 4.98
CA TYR A 3 13.69 18.94 5.30
C TYR A 3 12.78 19.16 6.51
N VAL A 4 11.58 18.53 6.54
CA VAL A 4 10.65 18.66 7.67
C VAL A 4 11.29 18.19 8.98
N LYS A 5 11.97 17.04 8.94
CA LYS A 5 12.67 16.52 10.12
C LYS A 5 13.78 17.43 10.62
N SER A 6 14.48 18.14 9.72
CA SER A 6 15.51 19.12 10.11
C SER A 6 14.95 20.36 10.77
N GLN A 7 13.73 20.78 10.37
CA GLN A 7 13.05 21.96 10.93
C GLN A 7 12.21 21.64 12.18
N LEU A 8 11.70 20.42 12.27
CA LEU A 8 10.83 19.95 13.35
C LEU A 8 11.39 18.68 13.98
N PRO A 9 12.33 18.78 14.93
CA PRO A 9 12.99 17.62 15.55
C PRO A 9 12.01 16.62 16.19
N ASN A 10 10.86 17.12 16.65
CA ASN A 10 9.80 16.32 17.28
C ASN A 10 8.77 15.76 16.29
N PHE A 11 9.00 15.85 14.98
CA PHE A 11 8.12 15.27 13.99
C PHE A 11 7.99 13.75 14.21
N LYS A 12 6.76 13.31 14.47
CA LYS A 12 6.46 11.90 14.74
C LYS A 12 6.37 11.11 13.43
N THR A 13 6.86 9.89 13.47
CA THR A 13 6.76 8.91 12.38
C THR A 13 5.94 7.70 12.84
N ALA A 14 5.68 6.76 11.93
CA ALA A 14 4.95 5.54 12.24
C ALA A 14 5.58 4.78 13.42
N ILE A 15 4.77 4.43 14.41
CA ILE A 15 5.20 3.74 15.64
C ILE A 15 5.84 2.39 15.31
N ASN A 16 5.35 1.70 14.31
CA ASN A 16 5.83 0.39 13.88
C ASN A 16 7.00 0.45 12.87
N GLY A 17 7.65 1.61 12.74
CA GLY A 17 8.80 1.80 11.85
C GLY A 17 8.46 2.03 10.38
N ARG A 18 7.24 1.72 9.93
CA ARG A 18 6.73 2.00 8.58
C ARG A 18 5.19 1.99 8.56
N THR A 19 4.58 2.41 7.47
CA THR A 19 3.13 2.29 7.22
C THR A 19 2.84 1.13 6.26
N SER A 20 1.61 0.60 6.28
CA SER A 20 1.21 -0.55 5.45
C SER A 20 1.37 -0.27 3.95
N GLY A 21 1.79 -1.28 3.20
CA GLY A 21 1.95 -1.21 1.74
C GLY A 21 3.15 -0.41 1.25
N THR A 22 4.04 0.05 2.14
CA THR A 22 5.23 0.82 1.77
C THR A 22 6.38 0.64 2.74
N PHE A 23 7.56 1.13 2.37
CA PHE A 23 8.77 1.17 3.18
C PHE A 23 8.95 2.50 3.93
N THR A 24 8.14 3.50 3.67
CA THR A 24 8.20 4.82 4.33
C THR A 24 7.50 4.80 5.69
N ASN A 25 7.86 5.73 6.56
CA ASN A 25 7.32 5.83 7.92
C ASN A 25 6.72 7.21 8.26
N PHE A 26 6.52 8.06 7.27
CA PHE A 26 6.20 9.47 7.49
C PHE A 26 4.97 9.98 6.72
N ASP A 27 4.32 9.12 5.94
CA ASP A 27 3.17 9.47 5.11
C ASP A 27 1.93 8.70 5.57
N SER A 28 0.73 9.31 5.47
CA SER A 28 -0.57 8.72 5.87
C SER A 28 -0.56 8.18 7.31
N LEU A 29 -0.22 9.05 8.26
CA LEU A 29 -0.15 8.71 9.70
C LEU A 29 -1.43 9.06 10.46
N ASP A 30 -2.27 9.88 9.88
CA ASP A 30 -3.45 10.52 10.46
C ASP A 30 -4.76 9.84 10.05
N ASP A 31 -4.75 9.00 9.02
CA ASP A 31 -5.95 8.32 8.53
C ASP A 31 -5.74 6.80 8.39
N LYS A 32 -6.47 6.03 9.21
CA LYS A 32 -6.39 4.56 9.23
C LYS A 32 -7.02 3.91 7.99
N ILE A 33 -7.93 4.58 7.30
CA ILE A 33 -8.58 4.08 6.09
C ILE A 33 -7.61 4.04 4.90
N ASP A 34 -6.55 4.82 4.96
CA ASP A 34 -5.53 4.89 3.90
C ASP A 34 -4.89 3.52 3.61
N ASP A 35 -4.71 2.67 4.62
CA ASP A 35 -4.18 1.32 4.41
C ASP A 35 -5.06 0.52 3.45
N VAL A 36 -6.38 0.59 3.64
CA VAL A 36 -7.37 -0.09 2.77
C VAL A 36 -7.45 0.58 1.41
N TYR A 37 -7.42 1.92 1.37
CA TYR A 37 -7.42 2.68 0.12
C TYR A 37 -6.25 2.30 -0.78
N TYR A 38 -5.03 2.24 -0.27
CA TYR A 38 -3.85 1.86 -1.06
C TYR A 38 -3.87 0.38 -1.47
N TYR A 39 -4.38 -0.50 -0.63
CA TYR A 39 -4.59 -1.89 -1.01
C TYR A 39 -5.60 -2.01 -2.15
N MET A 40 -6.72 -1.30 -2.10
CA MET A 40 -7.71 -1.26 -3.18
C MET A 40 -7.13 -0.64 -4.47
N GLN A 41 -6.22 0.31 -4.38
CA GLN A 41 -5.48 0.82 -5.53
C GLN A 41 -4.68 -0.30 -6.21
N TYR A 42 -3.95 -1.11 -5.44
CA TYR A 42 -3.21 -2.27 -5.97
C TYR A 42 -4.16 -3.28 -6.64
N ILE A 43 -5.26 -3.62 -6.01
CA ILE A 43 -6.28 -4.53 -6.55
C ILE A 43 -6.82 -4.02 -7.90
N LYS A 44 -7.08 -2.74 -8.00
CA LYS A 44 -7.73 -2.13 -9.16
C LYS A 44 -6.78 -1.82 -10.31
N PHE A 45 -5.55 -1.40 -10.02
CA PHE A 45 -4.60 -0.90 -11.01
C PHE A 45 -3.32 -1.73 -11.16
N GLY A 46 -3.07 -2.69 -10.26
CA GLY A 46 -1.91 -3.58 -10.31
C GLY A 46 -0.59 -2.96 -9.83
N PHE A 47 -0.64 -1.78 -9.22
CA PHE A 47 0.49 -1.14 -8.54
C PHE A 47 0.06 -0.54 -7.20
N GLY A 48 0.91 -0.65 -6.21
CA GLY A 48 0.60 -0.26 -4.85
C GLY A 48 1.29 1.04 -4.43
N ARG A 49 1.27 1.23 -3.12
CA ARG A 49 1.84 2.41 -2.45
C ARG A 49 3.36 2.46 -2.56
N ALA A 50 4.05 1.31 -2.42
CA ALA A 50 5.50 1.27 -2.52
C ALA A 50 5.99 1.67 -3.91
N THR A 51 5.30 1.28 -4.99
CA THR A 51 5.60 1.76 -6.34
C THR A 51 5.47 3.28 -6.42
N ARG A 52 4.37 3.87 -5.90
CA ARG A 52 4.17 5.33 -5.89
C ARG A 52 5.29 6.07 -5.15
N ASP A 53 5.60 5.61 -3.95
CA ASP A 53 6.61 6.24 -3.09
C ASP A 53 8.01 6.09 -3.69
N SER A 54 8.33 4.93 -4.24
CA SER A 54 9.57 4.67 -4.96
C SER A 54 9.76 5.59 -6.16
N CYS A 55 8.72 5.79 -6.98
CA CYS A 55 8.78 6.71 -8.11
C CYS A 55 9.12 8.13 -7.69
N ARG A 56 8.50 8.62 -6.61
CA ARG A 56 8.80 9.95 -6.04
C ARG A 56 10.25 10.06 -5.55
N MET A 57 10.76 9.01 -4.91
CA MET A 57 12.14 8.99 -4.42
C MET A 57 13.17 8.91 -5.54
N ILE A 58 12.90 8.16 -6.62
CA ILE A 58 13.74 8.17 -7.82
C ILE A 58 13.80 9.58 -8.43
N GLN A 59 12.66 10.24 -8.59
CA GLN A 59 12.60 11.62 -9.11
C GLN A 59 13.41 12.61 -8.28
N ASN A 60 13.53 12.38 -6.99
CA ASN A 60 14.31 13.20 -6.06
C ASN A 60 15.76 12.70 -5.88
N ASN A 61 16.25 11.77 -6.68
CA ASN A 61 17.58 11.15 -6.58
C ASN A 61 17.87 10.52 -5.18
N GLN A 62 16.85 10.03 -4.50
CA GLN A 62 16.94 9.41 -3.17
C GLN A 62 16.94 7.88 -3.23
N LEU A 63 16.63 7.31 -4.39
CA LEU A 63 16.50 5.86 -4.60
C LEU A 63 16.92 5.51 -6.03
N THR A 64 17.58 4.39 -6.19
CA THR A 64 17.86 3.81 -7.51
C THR A 64 16.65 3.02 -8.02
N ARG A 65 16.58 2.82 -9.34
CA ARG A 65 15.52 1.98 -9.93
C ARG A 65 15.54 0.53 -9.41
N SER A 66 16.73 -0.03 -9.15
CA SER A 66 16.87 -1.39 -8.64
C SER A 66 16.26 -1.53 -7.25
N GLU A 67 16.61 -0.64 -6.33
CA GLU A 67 16.05 -0.60 -4.97
C GLU A 67 14.54 -0.38 -5.00
N ALA A 68 14.05 0.47 -5.90
CA ALA A 68 12.62 0.72 -6.08
C ALA A 68 11.84 -0.53 -6.49
N ILE A 69 12.40 -1.33 -7.39
CA ILE A 69 11.81 -2.61 -7.81
C ILE A 69 11.73 -3.59 -6.63
N ASP A 70 12.78 -3.66 -5.81
CA ASP A 70 12.79 -4.52 -4.63
C ASP A 70 11.75 -4.09 -3.58
N TYR A 71 11.57 -2.80 -3.37
CA TYR A 71 10.51 -2.28 -2.49
C TYR A 71 9.10 -2.56 -3.05
N ALA A 72 8.88 -2.35 -4.34
CA ALA A 72 7.59 -2.63 -4.97
C ALA A 72 7.23 -4.12 -4.84
N ARG A 73 8.16 -5.02 -5.15
CA ARG A 73 7.97 -6.48 -5.01
C ARG A 73 7.67 -6.92 -3.57
N LYS A 74 8.22 -6.21 -2.60
CA LYS A 74 8.11 -6.57 -1.19
C LYS A 74 6.84 -6.06 -0.54
N TYR A 75 6.30 -4.91 -0.99
CA TYR A 75 5.29 -4.20 -0.23
C TYR A 75 4.01 -3.87 -0.99
N ASP A 76 4.00 -3.87 -2.34
CA ASP A 76 2.83 -3.43 -3.10
C ASP A 76 1.59 -4.28 -2.86
N ASP A 77 1.76 -5.59 -2.64
CA ASP A 77 0.69 -6.55 -2.40
C ASP A 77 0.37 -6.76 -0.91
N GLU A 78 1.00 -5.99 -0.03
CA GLU A 78 0.80 -6.16 1.41
C GLU A 78 -0.66 -5.95 1.81
N PHE A 79 -1.24 -6.97 2.44
CA PHE A 79 -2.61 -6.91 2.93
C PHE A 79 -2.70 -5.97 4.17
N PRO A 80 -3.70 -5.06 4.27
CA PRO A 80 -3.77 -4.01 5.29
C PRO A 80 -4.24 -4.52 6.66
N ASN A 81 -3.56 -5.50 7.23
CA ASN A 81 -3.98 -6.17 8.47
C ASN A 81 -4.06 -5.23 9.68
N TYR A 82 -3.18 -4.23 9.75
CA TYR A 82 -2.97 -3.45 10.96
C TYR A 82 -4.22 -2.67 11.41
N ASN A 83 -4.87 -1.98 10.49
CA ASN A 83 -6.06 -1.18 10.76
C ASN A 83 -7.37 -1.80 10.24
N LEU A 84 -7.31 -2.95 9.57
CA LEU A 84 -8.45 -3.50 8.83
C LEU A 84 -9.70 -3.65 9.70
N LYS A 85 -9.56 -4.23 10.89
CA LYS A 85 -10.72 -4.45 11.77
C LYS A 85 -11.45 -3.16 12.09
N GLU A 86 -10.72 -2.13 12.49
CA GLU A 86 -11.30 -0.83 12.84
C GLU A 86 -11.95 -0.14 11.64
N VAL A 87 -11.31 -0.24 10.46
CA VAL A 87 -11.86 0.28 9.19
C VAL A 87 -13.15 -0.46 8.81
N LEU A 88 -13.19 -1.78 8.92
CA LEU A 88 -14.39 -2.57 8.63
C LEU A 88 -15.53 -2.26 9.60
N ASP A 89 -15.23 -2.13 10.89
CA ASP A 89 -16.21 -1.73 11.90
C ASP A 89 -16.80 -0.34 11.58
N TYR A 90 -15.96 0.61 11.18
CA TYR A 90 -16.40 1.95 10.74
C TYR A 90 -17.29 1.91 9.49
N LEU A 91 -16.96 1.06 8.51
CA LEU A 91 -17.73 0.91 7.26
C LEU A 91 -18.98 0.04 7.42
N GLY A 92 -19.19 -0.60 8.58
CA GLY A 92 -20.28 -1.55 8.81
C GLY A 92 -20.17 -2.84 7.98
N LEU A 93 -18.94 -3.26 7.66
CA LEU A 93 -18.66 -4.46 6.85
C LEU A 93 -18.05 -5.56 7.71
N ASN A 94 -18.35 -6.81 7.39
CA ASN A 94 -17.59 -7.95 7.88
C ASN A 94 -16.47 -8.33 6.90
N LYS A 95 -15.60 -9.27 7.30
CA LYS A 95 -14.47 -9.69 6.47
C LYS A 95 -14.91 -10.35 5.15
N ILE A 96 -16.01 -11.11 5.15
CA ILE A 96 -16.55 -11.79 3.96
C ILE A 96 -17.06 -10.77 2.96
N ASP A 97 -17.78 -9.74 3.44
CA ASP A 97 -18.25 -8.64 2.60
C ASP A 97 -17.07 -7.90 1.96
N PHE A 98 -16.05 -7.60 2.76
CA PHE A 98 -14.85 -6.95 2.28
C PHE A 98 -14.14 -7.77 1.19
N ASP A 99 -13.93 -9.06 1.40
CA ASP A 99 -13.28 -9.94 0.41
C ASP A 99 -14.09 -10.02 -0.89
N THR A 100 -15.41 -10.09 -0.79
CA THR A 100 -16.32 -10.07 -1.93
C THR A 100 -16.20 -8.75 -2.71
N ILE A 101 -16.12 -7.61 -2.01
CA ILE A 101 -15.92 -6.30 -2.63
C ILE A 101 -14.56 -6.22 -3.32
N VAL A 102 -13.50 -6.68 -2.66
CA VAL A 102 -12.15 -6.72 -3.22
C VAL A 102 -12.13 -7.51 -4.52
N ASP A 103 -12.69 -8.72 -4.53
CA ASP A 103 -12.71 -9.57 -5.72
C ASP A 103 -13.56 -8.98 -6.85
N LYS A 104 -14.68 -8.35 -6.53
CA LYS A 104 -15.52 -7.65 -7.51
C LYS A 104 -14.80 -6.49 -8.21
N HIS A 105 -13.87 -5.82 -7.50
CA HIS A 105 -13.14 -4.67 -8.01
C HIS A 105 -11.80 -5.03 -8.65
N ARG A 106 -11.42 -6.32 -8.69
CA ARG A 106 -10.24 -6.76 -9.44
C ARG A 106 -10.44 -6.51 -10.92
N ASN A 107 -9.51 -5.79 -11.51
CA ASN A 107 -9.53 -5.56 -12.95
C ASN A 107 -9.12 -6.85 -13.69
N GLN A 108 -10.08 -7.48 -14.37
CA GLN A 108 -9.86 -8.75 -15.06
C GLN A 108 -8.90 -8.67 -16.26
N GLU A 109 -8.58 -7.48 -16.72
CA GLU A 109 -7.55 -7.28 -17.77
C GLU A 109 -6.12 -7.47 -17.24
N ILE A 110 -5.94 -7.31 -15.93
CA ILE A 110 -4.62 -7.41 -15.29
C ILE A 110 -4.52 -8.54 -14.26
N TRP A 111 -5.64 -9.08 -13.79
CA TRP A 111 -5.68 -10.19 -12.84
C TRP A 111 -6.24 -11.46 -13.48
N LYS A 112 -5.63 -12.60 -13.18
CA LYS A 112 -6.11 -13.93 -13.57
C LYS A 112 -6.36 -14.77 -12.33
N SER A 113 -7.56 -15.35 -12.23
CA SER A 113 -7.89 -16.33 -11.21
C SER A 113 -7.30 -17.70 -11.58
N SER A 114 -6.64 -18.36 -10.63
CA SER A 114 -6.10 -19.70 -10.80
C SER A 114 -6.10 -20.40 -9.44
N ASN A 115 -6.75 -21.58 -9.34
CA ASN A 115 -6.75 -22.43 -8.14
C ASN A 115 -7.10 -21.66 -6.85
N ASN A 116 -8.22 -20.94 -6.84
CA ASN A 116 -8.69 -20.10 -5.73
C ASN A 116 -7.71 -19.00 -5.29
N SER A 117 -6.78 -18.61 -6.14
CA SER A 117 -5.89 -17.47 -5.92
C SER A 117 -5.90 -16.53 -7.12
N TRP A 118 -5.50 -15.29 -6.87
CA TRP A 118 -5.37 -14.27 -7.91
C TRP A 118 -3.90 -14.05 -8.25
N LYS A 119 -3.59 -13.95 -9.55
CA LYS A 119 -2.25 -13.66 -10.03
C LYS A 119 -2.29 -12.44 -10.94
N LEU A 120 -1.38 -11.50 -10.71
CA LEU A 120 -1.17 -10.36 -11.59
C LEU A 120 -0.51 -10.83 -12.90
N LEU A 121 -1.06 -10.44 -14.04
CA LEU A 121 -0.56 -10.89 -15.36
C LEU A 121 0.78 -10.26 -15.72
N LYS A 122 1.01 -9.02 -15.26
CA LYS A 122 2.27 -8.32 -15.42
C LYS A 122 2.65 -7.73 -14.07
N SER A 123 3.67 -8.28 -13.44
CA SER A 123 4.30 -7.73 -12.24
C SER A 123 5.70 -7.20 -12.56
N ILE A 124 6.15 -6.28 -11.76
CA ILE A 124 7.52 -5.76 -11.81
C ILE A 124 8.52 -6.89 -11.50
#